data_157ed3c2928354ccbb3f74fa89ed7517
#
_entry.id   157ed3c2928354ccbb3f74fa89ed7517
#
_cell.length_a   1.000
_cell.length_b   1.000
_cell.length_c   1.000
_cell.angle_alpha   90.00
_cell.angle_beta   90.00
_cell.angle_gamma   90.00
#
_symmetry.space_group_name_H-M   'P 1'
#
loop_
_entity.id
_entity.type
_entity.pdbx_description
1 polymer ?
#
loop_
_entity_poly.entity_id
_entity_poly.type
_entity_poly.pdbx_seq_one_letter_code
_entity_poly.pdbx_strand_id
1 'polypeptide(L)'
;MFKTSVFGYIIIIFIIVVCLKIYQESDAFQLKCIVSKVDGNKYCVRERAKLELAADLLATVTQKMKKVVKHMGDTFPDRDNVKRLVKNFRPEKVSETLPTSEFTAYSENKGEKLAFCVNTTKKGNKLIDENTLTFVALHELSHIMTESVGHKDEFWNNFRFLIDEAQKIKVYTPEDYKLRPKEYCGMTINDNPHYDN
;
A
#
# COMPACT_ATOMS: atom_id res chain seq x y z
N MET A 1 -50.94 -8.18 -15.97
CA MET A 1 -49.84 -7.80 -16.85
C MET A 1 -49.37 -6.40 -16.40
N PHE A 2 -48.29 -6.34 -15.64
CA PHE A 2 -47.74 -5.07 -15.17
C PHE A 2 -47.17 -4.28 -16.35
N LYS A 3 -47.77 -3.18 -16.73
CA LYS A 3 -47.16 -2.22 -17.68
C LYS A 3 -46.08 -1.44 -16.91
N THR A 4 -44.84 -1.88 -17.04
CA THR A 4 -43.70 -1.07 -16.58
C THR A 4 -43.67 0.21 -17.41
N SER A 5 -43.66 1.37 -16.72
CA SER A 5 -43.57 2.68 -17.38
C SER A 5 -42.14 2.86 -17.95
N VAL A 6 -41.95 3.71 -18.93
CA VAL A 6 -40.63 4.09 -19.46
C VAL A 6 -39.68 4.49 -18.33
N PHE A 7 -40.18 5.17 -17.32
CA PHE A 7 -39.44 5.53 -16.11
C PHE A 7 -38.94 4.30 -15.34
N GLY A 8 -39.74 3.21 -15.28
CA GLY A 8 -39.30 1.95 -14.65
C GLY A 8 -38.12 1.30 -15.38
N TYR A 9 -38.12 1.32 -16.71
CA TYR A 9 -36.97 0.82 -17.49
C TYR A 9 -35.69 1.65 -17.29
N ILE A 10 -35.80 2.98 -17.20
CA ILE A 10 -34.67 3.87 -16.91
C ILE A 10 -34.04 3.53 -15.56
N ILE A 11 -34.86 3.34 -14.52
CA ILE A 11 -34.38 2.96 -13.19
C ILE A 11 -33.65 1.61 -13.24
N ILE A 12 -34.21 0.61 -13.91
CA ILE A 12 -33.60 -0.72 -14.04
C ILE A 12 -32.24 -0.62 -14.73
N ILE A 13 -32.16 0.10 -15.85
CA ILE A 13 -30.90 0.31 -16.57
C ILE A 13 -29.87 1.01 -15.69
N PHE A 14 -30.26 2.05 -14.96
CA PHE A 14 -29.40 2.76 -14.03
C PHE A 14 -28.84 1.82 -12.94
N ILE A 15 -29.69 1.00 -12.32
CA ILE A 15 -29.29 0.02 -11.31
C ILE A 15 -28.30 -0.97 -11.91
N ILE A 16 -28.55 -1.51 -13.12
CA ILE A 16 -27.64 -2.44 -13.78
C ILE A 16 -26.28 -1.80 -14.04
N VAL A 17 -26.24 -0.55 -14.52
CA VAL A 17 -24.97 0.17 -14.75
C VAL A 17 -24.20 0.38 -13.45
N VAL A 18 -24.89 0.77 -12.37
CA VAL A 18 -24.26 0.93 -11.04
C VAL A 18 -23.74 -0.41 -10.51
N CYS A 19 -24.53 -1.48 -10.62
CA CYS A 19 -24.08 -2.83 -10.20
C CYS A 19 -22.87 -3.30 -11.01
N LEU A 20 -22.85 -3.08 -12.32
CA LEU A 20 -21.71 -3.44 -13.18
C LEU A 20 -20.46 -2.63 -12.80
N LYS A 21 -20.63 -1.34 -12.48
CA LYS A 21 -19.51 -0.49 -12.05
C LYS A 21 -18.95 -0.98 -10.70
N ILE A 22 -19.80 -1.23 -9.71
CA ILE A 22 -19.40 -1.79 -8.40
C ILE A 22 -18.71 -3.14 -8.59
N TYR A 23 -19.24 -4.00 -9.46
CA TYR A 23 -18.63 -5.30 -9.77
C TYR A 23 -17.22 -5.16 -10.36
N GLN A 24 -17.02 -4.24 -11.32
CA GLN A 24 -15.73 -4.00 -11.95
C GLN A 24 -14.69 -3.38 -11.01
N GLU A 25 -15.12 -2.62 -10.00
CA GLU A 25 -14.26 -1.96 -9.03
C GLU A 25 -14.04 -2.78 -7.76
N SER A 26 -14.69 -3.94 -7.61
CA SER A 26 -14.58 -4.77 -6.42
C SER A 26 -13.25 -5.52 -6.34
N ASP A 27 -12.56 -5.41 -5.21
CA ASP A 27 -11.36 -6.19 -4.87
C ASP A 27 -11.57 -7.70 -5.05
N ALA A 28 -12.77 -8.19 -4.74
CA ALA A 28 -13.10 -9.61 -4.76
C ALA A 28 -13.00 -10.24 -6.16
N PHE A 29 -13.13 -9.44 -7.23
CA PHE A 29 -13.12 -9.94 -8.62
C PHE A 29 -11.85 -9.59 -9.39
N GLN A 30 -11.03 -8.68 -8.86
CA GLN A 30 -9.82 -8.22 -9.54
C GLN A 30 -8.53 -8.73 -8.91
N LEU A 31 -8.61 -9.21 -7.67
CA LEU A 31 -7.48 -9.76 -6.94
C LEU A 31 -7.67 -11.27 -6.71
N LYS A 32 -6.59 -12.00 -6.90
CA LYS A 32 -6.48 -13.42 -6.57
C LYS A 32 -5.67 -13.58 -5.31
N CYS A 33 -6.24 -14.25 -4.31
CA CYS A 33 -5.57 -14.43 -3.03
C CYS A 33 -4.87 -15.79 -3.01
N ILE A 34 -3.55 -15.78 -2.81
CA ILE A 34 -2.71 -16.97 -2.74
C ILE A 34 -1.85 -16.96 -1.49
N VAL A 35 -1.37 -18.12 -1.09
CA VAL A 35 -0.46 -18.27 0.05
C VAL A 35 0.96 -18.01 -0.43
N SER A 36 1.67 -17.08 0.22
CA SER A 36 3.08 -16.81 -0.05
C SER A 36 3.97 -17.90 0.52
N LYS A 37 5.05 -18.21 -0.21
CA LYS A 37 6.11 -19.13 0.24
C LYS A 37 7.04 -18.50 1.27
N VAL A 38 7.03 -17.17 1.40
CA VAL A 38 7.91 -16.42 2.32
C VAL A 38 7.48 -16.57 3.77
N ASP A 39 6.19 -16.52 4.06
CA ASP A 39 5.67 -16.49 5.43
C ASP A 39 4.43 -17.33 5.68
N GLY A 40 3.93 -18.04 4.65
CA GLY A 40 2.74 -18.88 4.74
C GLY A 40 1.42 -18.12 4.89
N ASN A 41 1.42 -16.79 4.81
CA ASN A 41 0.22 -15.98 4.88
C ASN A 41 -0.41 -15.77 3.49
N LYS A 42 -1.70 -15.45 3.50
CA LYS A 42 -2.47 -15.19 2.27
C LYS A 42 -2.35 -13.73 1.88
N TYR A 43 -1.97 -13.49 0.60
CA TYR A 43 -1.90 -12.17 -0.01
C TYR A 43 -2.78 -12.10 -1.25
N CYS A 44 -3.55 -11.01 -1.38
CA CYS A 44 -4.41 -10.78 -2.53
C CYS A 44 -3.67 -9.87 -3.51
N VAL A 45 -3.40 -10.38 -4.70
CA VAL A 45 -2.64 -9.71 -5.76
C VAL A 45 -3.37 -9.81 -7.08
N ARG A 46 -3.06 -8.93 -8.04
CA ARG A 46 -3.66 -8.96 -9.39
C ARG A 46 -3.30 -10.24 -10.12
N GLU A 47 -4.26 -10.82 -10.83
CA GLU A 47 -4.00 -12.00 -11.66
C GLU A 47 -3.06 -11.64 -12.83
N ARG A 48 -1.91 -12.35 -12.90
CA ARG A 48 -0.86 -12.15 -13.89
C ARG A 48 0.08 -13.36 -13.95
N ALA A 49 0.97 -13.40 -14.97
CA ALA A 49 1.97 -14.47 -15.12
C ALA A 49 2.93 -14.61 -13.92
N LYS A 50 3.19 -13.51 -13.19
CA LYS A 50 4.09 -13.47 -11.99
C LYS A 50 3.31 -13.37 -10.69
N LEU A 51 2.16 -14.02 -10.58
CA LEU A 51 1.26 -13.97 -9.45
C LEU A 51 1.95 -14.34 -8.13
N GLU A 52 2.68 -15.48 -8.11
CA GLU A 52 3.39 -15.97 -6.90
C GLU A 52 4.48 -14.99 -6.48
N LEU A 53 5.29 -14.49 -7.43
CA LEU A 53 6.35 -13.53 -7.13
C LEU A 53 5.80 -12.20 -6.58
N ALA A 54 4.64 -11.76 -7.05
CA ALA A 54 3.98 -10.56 -6.53
C ALA A 54 3.50 -10.76 -5.09
N ALA A 55 2.94 -11.92 -4.77
CA ALA A 55 2.53 -12.26 -3.41
C ALA A 55 3.74 -12.41 -2.47
N ASP A 56 4.82 -13.03 -2.95
CA ASP A 56 6.07 -13.19 -2.18
C ASP A 56 6.75 -11.83 -1.92
N LEU A 57 6.71 -10.91 -2.88
CA LEU A 57 7.19 -9.55 -2.70
C LEU A 57 6.38 -8.79 -1.64
N LEU A 58 5.04 -8.88 -1.68
CA LEU A 58 4.19 -8.27 -0.64
C LEU A 58 4.45 -8.91 0.74
N ALA A 59 4.63 -10.23 0.80
CA ALA A 59 4.95 -10.94 2.02
C ALA A 59 6.29 -10.44 2.60
N THR A 60 7.32 -10.35 1.78
CA THR A 60 8.65 -9.87 2.19
C THR A 60 8.56 -8.45 2.77
N VAL A 61 7.88 -7.53 2.07
CA VAL A 61 7.73 -6.15 2.54
C VAL A 61 6.85 -6.09 3.80
N THR A 62 5.82 -6.95 3.91
CA THR A 62 5.01 -7.04 5.13
C THR A 62 5.84 -7.51 6.33
N GLN A 63 6.74 -8.48 6.16
CA GLN A 63 7.65 -8.90 7.22
C GLN A 63 8.62 -7.76 7.62
N LYS A 64 9.09 -6.98 6.66
CA LYS A 64 9.90 -5.78 6.91
C LYS A 64 9.11 -4.73 7.71
N MET A 65 7.87 -4.43 7.33
CA MET A 65 6.99 -3.53 8.09
C MET A 65 6.79 -4.01 9.53
N LYS A 66 6.52 -5.31 9.74
CA LYS A 66 6.39 -5.90 11.08
C LYS A 66 7.64 -5.68 11.93
N LYS A 67 8.83 -5.89 11.34
CA LYS A 67 10.13 -5.66 12.04
C LYS A 67 10.29 -4.19 12.44
N VAL A 68 9.97 -3.25 11.55
CA VAL A 68 10.03 -1.82 11.84
C VAL A 68 9.06 -1.45 12.93
N VAL A 69 7.78 -1.83 12.82
CA VAL A 69 6.74 -1.49 13.81
C VAL A 69 7.08 -2.07 15.18
N LYS A 70 7.57 -3.31 15.23
CA LYS A 70 8.03 -3.93 16.47
C LYS A 70 9.20 -3.15 17.08
N HIS A 71 10.24 -2.85 16.28
CA HIS A 71 11.39 -2.07 16.72
C HIS A 71 10.98 -0.70 17.29
N MET A 72 10.07 0.00 16.57
CA MET A 72 9.55 1.29 17.03
C MET A 72 8.85 1.17 18.38
N GLY A 73 7.98 0.17 18.53
CA GLY A 73 7.25 -0.07 19.79
C GLY A 73 8.17 -0.43 20.96
N ASP A 74 9.19 -1.25 20.70
CA ASP A 74 10.15 -1.67 21.74
C ASP A 74 11.11 -0.53 22.15
N THR A 75 11.49 0.35 21.19
CA THR A 75 12.52 1.38 21.41
C THR A 75 11.93 2.71 21.87
N PHE A 76 10.72 3.04 21.41
CA PHE A 76 10.09 4.35 21.66
C PHE A 76 8.65 4.22 22.20
N PRO A 77 8.41 3.41 23.26
CA PRO A 77 7.05 3.07 23.72
C PRO A 77 6.26 4.28 24.21
N ASP A 78 6.93 5.34 24.63
CA ASP A 78 6.28 6.52 25.21
C ASP A 78 5.84 7.56 24.18
N ARG A 79 6.30 7.46 22.92
CA ARG A 79 5.94 8.40 21.87
C ARG A 79 4.52 8.14 21.36
N ASP A 80 3.65 9.14 21.36
CA ASP A 80 2.25 8.99 20.96
C ASP A 80 2.08 8.60 19.48
N ASN A 81 2.95 9.12 18.59
CA ASN A 81 2.97 8.72 17.20
C ASN A 81 3.35 7.22 17.03
N VAL A 82 4.25 6.70 17.84
CA VAL A 82 4.62 5.27 17.84
C VAL A 82 3.50 4.41 18.42
N LYS A 83 2.86 4.83 19.52
CA LYS A 83 1.67 4.16 20.07
C LYS A 83 0.58 4.03 19.01
N ARG A 84 0.35 5.11 18.23
CA ARG A 84 -0.63 5.14 17.14
C ARG A 84 -0.26 4.14 16.04
N LEU A 85 1.01 4.10 15.61
CA LEU A 85 1.52 3.15 14.63
C LEU A 85 1.30 1.70 15.09
N VAL A 86 1.76 1.34 16.29
CA VAL A 86 1.65 -0.02 16.84
C VAL A 86 0.20 -0.46 17.00
N LYS A 87 -0.66 0.45 17.49
CA LYS A 87 -2.09 0.17 17.69
C LYS A 87 -2.84 -0.09 16.39
N ASN A 88 -2.51 0.66 15.33
CA ASN A 88 -3.33 0.71 14.11
C ASN A 88 -2.78 -0.13 12.97
N PHE A 89 -1.52 -0.53 12.97
CA PHE A 89 -0.95 -1.37 11.91
C PHE A 89 -1.61 -2.76 11.87
N ARG A 90 -2.10 -3.15 10.68
CA ARG A 90 -2.79 -4.41 10.41
C ARG A 90 -2.08 -5.17 9.28
N PRO A 91 -1.03 -5.96 9.59
CA PRO A 91 -0.25 -6.68 8.58
C PRO A 91 -1.07 -7.71 7.80
N GLU A 92 -2.14 -8.22 8.38
CA GLU A 92 -3.07 -9.17 7.73
C GLU A 92 -4.00 -8.52 6.70
N LYS A 93 -4.01 -7.18 6.62
CA LYS A 93 -4.81 -6.38 5.68
C LYS A 93 -3.97 -5.76 4.57
N VAL A 94 -2.78 -6.31 4.31
CA VAL A 94 -1.92 -5.88 3.21
C VAL A 94 -2.33 -6.59 1.91
N SER A 95 -2.53 -5.82 0.84
CA SER A 95 -2.91 -6.34 -0.48
C SER A 95 -2.28 -5.53 -1.62
N GLU A 96 -2.42 -5.99 -2.85
CA GLU A 96 -2.10 -5.17 -4.01
C GLU A 96 -3.23 -4.18 -4.31
N THR A 97 -2.89 -2.98 -4.83
CA THR A 97 -3.89 -2.01 -5.32
C THR A 97 -4.60 -2.54 -6.56
N LEU A 98 -5.86 -2.17 -6.76
CA LEU A 98 -6.59 -2.47 -7.99
C LEU A 98 -5.96 -1.78 -9.20
N PRO A 99 -6.07 -2.37 -10.41
CA PRO A 99 -5.63 -1.72 -11.65
C PRO A 99 -6.39 -0.42 -11.94
N THR A 100 -7.62 -0.32 -11.43
CA THR A 100 -8.53 0.82 -11.57
C THR A 100 -8.32 1.88 -10.49
N SER A 101 -7.55 1.58 -9.42
CA SER A 101 -7.29 2.52 -8.35
C SER A 101 -6.60 3.78 -8.86
N GLU A 102 -7.02 4.94 -8.40
CA GLU A 102 -6.32 6.21 -8.67
C GLU A 102 -4.99 6.27 -7.91
N PHE A 103 -4.91 5.60 -6.77
CA PHE A 103 -3.72 5.57 -5.91
C PHE A 103 -2.75 4.47 -6.32
N THR A 104 -1.48 4.75 -6.17
CA THR A 104 -0.36 3.80 -6.37
C THR A 104 -0.07 3.00 -5.09
N ALA A 105 -0.22 3.64 -3.95
CA ALA A 105 -0.28 3.04 -2.62
C ALA A 105 -1.25 3.85 -1.77
N TYR A 106 -1.81 3.26 -0.73
CA TYR A 106 -2.65 3.98 0.24
C TYR A 106 -2.79 3.23 1.56
N SER A 107 -3.00 4.03 2.61
CA SER A 107 -3.43 3.57 3.93
C SER A 107 -4.89 4.00 4.14
N GLU A 108 -5.80 3.03 4.24
CA GLU A 108 -7.21 3.27 4.52
C GLU A 108 -7.40 3.44 6.03
N ASN A 109 -8.17 4.48 6.43
CA ASN A 109 -8.52 4.77 7.84
C ASN A 109 -7.34 4.68 8.81
N LYS A 110 -6.18 5.22 8.42
CA LYS A 110 -4.97 5.21 9.27
C LYS A 110 -4.52 3.81 9.70
N GLY A 111 -4.50 2.84 8.77
CA GLY A 111 -3.92 1.52 8.97
C GLY A 111 -4.91 0.35 8.97
N GLU A 112 -6.21 0.60 8.77
CA GLU A 112 -7.20 -0.47 8.64
C GLU A 112 -6.89 -1.41 7.47
N LYS A 113 -6.41 -0.85 6.33
CA LYS A 113 -5.92 -1.59 5.17
C LYS A 113 -4.73 -0.85 4.56
N LEU A 114 -3.74 -1.61 4.09
CA LEU A 114 -2.64 -1.10 3.30
C LEU A 114 -2.67 -1.74 1.92
N ALA A 115 -2.59 -0.94 0.89
CA ALA A 115 -2.53 -1.44 -0.47
C ALA A 115 -1.36 -0.84 -1.25
N PHE A 116 -0.67 -1.67 -2.02
CA PHE A 116 0.53 -1.30 -2.77
C PHE A 116 0.44 -1.74 -4.22
N CYS A 117 0.81 -0.88 -5.14
CA CYS A 117 1.17 -1.34 -6.48
C CYS A 117 2.54 -2.05 -6.39
N VAL A 118 2.65 -3.23 -6.99
CA VAL A 118 3.89 -4.00 -6.94
C VAL A 118 4.65 -3.98 -8.27
N ASN A 119 4.25 -3.13 -9.20
CA ASN A 119 4.86 -3.00 -10.52
C ASN A 119 5.51 -1.63 -10.74
N THR A 120 6.43 -1.56 -11.69
CA THR A 120 7.02 -0.28 -12.17
C THR A 120 5.99 0.60 -12.88
N THR A 121 5.02 0.00 -13.59
CA THR A 121 3.92 0.71 -14.27
C THR A 121 2.58 0.11 -13.89
N LYS A 122 1.50 0.91 -13.91
CA LYS A 122 0.16 0.53 -13.43
C LYS A 122 -0.41 -0.71 -14.13
N LYS A 123 -0.16 -0.85 -15.43
CA LYS A 123 -0.64 -1.99 -16.27
C LYS A 123 0.50 -2.93 -16.70
N GLY A 124 1.70 -2.73 -16.20
CA GLY A 124 2.88 -3.54 -16.55
C GLY A 124 2.98 -4.84 -15.78
N ASN A 125 3.89 -5.70 -16.25
CA ASN A 125 4.21 -6.98 -15.62
C ASN A 125 5.61 -7.00 -14.94
N LYS A 126 6.35 -5.87 -14.99
CA LYS A 126 7.65 -5.75 -14.35
C LYS A 126 7.43 -5.37 -12.88
N LEU A 127 7.79 -6.29 -11.98
CA LEU A 127 7.74 -6.04 -10.54
C LEU A 127 8.76 -4.95 -10.16
N ILE A 128 8.39 -4.15 -9.19
CA ILE A 128 9.30 -3.20 -8.53
C ILE A 128 10.33 -3.96 -7.69
N ASP A 129 11.49 -3.37 -7.47
CA ASP A 129 12.46 -3.93 -6.54
C ASP A 129 11.99 -3.80 -5.08
N GLU A 130 12.44 -4.76 -4.26
CA GLU A 130 12.04 -4.87 -2.86
C GLU A 130 12.38 -3.61 -2.04
N ASN A 131 13.55 -3.00 -2.28
CA ASN A 131 13.99 -1.84 -1.51
C ASN A 131 13.12 -0.61 -1.79
N THR A 132 12.78 -0.37 -3.07
CA THR A 132 11.85 0.70 -3.46
C THR A 132 10.43 0.46 -2.91
N LEU A 133 9.92 -0.78 -2.95
CA LEU A 133 8.62 -1.08 -2.34
C LEU A 133 8.66 -0.93 -0.81
N THR A 134 9.79 -1.24 -0.17
CA THR A 134 9.98 -0.97 1.26
C THR A 134 9.93 0.51 1.59
N PHE A 135 10.53 1.38 0.75
CA PHE A 135 10.43 2.83 0.89
C PHE A 135 8.98 3.31 0.86
N VAL A 136 8.19 2.85 -0.13
CA VAL A 136 6.76 3.16 -0.21
C VAL A 136 6.00 2.63 1.00
N ALA A 137 6.35 1.45 1.49
CA ALA A 137 5.73 0.89 2.70
C ALA A 137 6.02 1.74 3.96
N LEU A 138 7.24 2.27 4.10
CA LEU A 138 7.59 3.22 5.17
C LEU A 138 6.79 4.53 5.05
N HIS A 139 6.55 5.01 3.82
CA HIS A 139 5.67 6.17 3.57
C HIS A 139 4.25 5.90 4.09
N GLU A 140 3.65 4.74 3.78
CA GLU A 140 2.31 4.39 4.24
C GLU A 140 2.25 4.17 5.77
N LEU A 141 3.30 3.59 6.38
CA LEU A 141 3.41 3.50 7.84
C LEU A 141 3.48 4.88 8.49
N SER A 142 4.10 5.86 7.80
CA SER A 142 4.16 7.25 8.29
C SER A 142 2.78 7.89 8.32
N HIS A 143 1.89 7.58 7.38
CA HIS A 143 0.50 8.02 7.43
C HIS A 143 -0.26 7.45 8.63
N ILE A 144 0.02 6.20 9.03
CA ILE A 144 -0.56 5.60 10.26
C ILE A 144 -0.04 6.31 11.51
N MET A 145 1.24 6.65 11.51
CA MET A 145 1.94 7.30 12.61
C MET A 145 1.49 8.76 12.82
N THR A 146 1.07 9.42 11.73
CA THR A 146 0.73 10.86 11.69
C THR A 146 -0.75 11.10 12.02
N GLU A 147 -1.03 12.09 12.86
CA GLU A 147 -2.42 12.46 13.21
C GLU A 147 -3.08 13.30 12.12
N SER A 148 -2.36 14.28 11.59
CA SER A 148 -2.84 15.16 10.54
C SER A 148 -3.10 14.41 9.23
N VAL A 149 -3.93 14.99 8.35
CA VAL A 149 -4.20 14.47 7.00
C VAL A 149 -3.27 15.14 6.01
N GLY A 150 -2.78 14.36 5.03
CA GLY A 150 -1.88 14.82 3.97
C GLY A 150 -0.41 14.83 4.40
N HIS A 151 0.44 15.43 3.57
CA HIS A 151 1.91 15.46 3.74
C HIS A 151 2.37 16.78 4.36
N LYS A 152 1.97 17.03 5.62
CA LYS A 152 2.42 18.18 6.40
C LYS A 152 3.75 17.89 7.10
N ASP A 153 4.32 18.87 7.80
CA ASP A 153 5.60 18.73 8.52
C ASP A 153 5.61 17.53 9.48
N GLU A 154 4.49 17.27 10.17
CA GLU A 154 4.34 16.10 11.03
C GLU A 154 4.57 14.79 10.26
N PHE A 155 4.01 14.68 9.06
CA PHE A 155 4.19 13.51 8.20
C PHE A 155 5.67 13.35 7.78
N TRP A 156 6.30 14.41 7.28
CA TRP A 156 7.69 14.35 6.82
C TRP A 156 8.66 14.02 7.94
N ASN A 157 8.45 14.56 9.14
CA ASN A 157 9.23 14.24 10.33
C ASN A 157 9.06 12.77 10.73
N ASN A 158 7.84 12.23 10.72
CA ASN A 158 7.57 10.83 10.99
C ASN A 158 8.17 9.92 9.91
N PHE A 159 8.11 10.31 8.65
CA PHE A 159 8.64 9.52 7.54
C PHE A 159 10.17 9.44 7.61
N ARG A 160 10.86 10.57 7.80
CA ARG A 160 12.31 10.59 8.04
C ARG A 160 12.68 9.70 9.23
N PHE A 161 11.99 9.85 10.35
CA PHE A 161 12.24 9.04 11.54
C PHE A 161 12.10 7.54 11.29
N LEU A 162 11.04 7.11 10.58
CA LEU A 162 10.88 5.69 10.21
C LEU A 162 11.98 5.20 9.26
N ILE A 163 12.41 6.00 8.29
CA ILE A 163 13.51 5.65 7.37
C ILE A 163 14.80 5.44 8.16
N ASP A 164 15.14 6.36 9.07
CA ASP A 164 16.36 6.31 9.86
C ASP A 164 16.38 5.07 10.77
N GLU A 165 15.27 4.76 11.42
CA GLU A 165 15.16 3.57 12.26
C GLU A 165 15.17 2.28 11.43
N ALA A 166 14.50 2.25 10.27
CA ALA A 166 14.53 1.11 9.35
C ALA A 166 15.94 0.82 8.80
N GLN A 167 16.73 1.88 8.56
CA GLN A 167 18.15 1.76 8.18
C GLN A 167 18.98 1.15 9.34
N LYS A 168 18.84 1.66 10.57
CA LYS A 168 19.58 1.17 11.74
C LYS A 168 19.40 -0.33 11.96
N ILE A 169 18.18 -0.83 11.75
CA ILE A 169 17.89 -2.28 11.87
C ILE A 169 18.08 -3.06 10.56
N LYS A 170 18.68 -2.43 9.54
CA LYS A 170 19.00 -3.03 8.21
C LYS A 170 17.79 -3.61 7.47
N VAL A 171 16.64 -3.00 7.64
CA VAL A 171 15.40 -3.37 6.92
C VAL A 171 15.28 -2.61 5.60
N TYR A 172 15.80 -1.39 5.55
CA TYR A 172 15.81 -0.53 4.38
C TYR A 172 17.22 0.04 4.15
N THR A 173 17.61 0.15 2.89
CA THR A 173 18.84 0.83 2.49
C THR A 173 18.44 2.15 1.82
N PRO A 174 18.70 3.33 2.42
CA PRO A 174 18.37 4.60 1.82
C PRO A 174 19.01 4.78 0.44
N GLU A 175 18.20 5.18 -0.53
CA GLU A 175 18.64 5.56 -1.87
C GLU A 175 18.34 7.04 -2.09
N ASP A 176 19.29 7.79 -2.64
CA ASP A 176 19.07 9.18 -3.08
C ASP A 176 18.33 9.17 -4.42
N TYR A 177 17.01 9.30 -4.34
CA TYR A 177 16.16 9.31 -5.52
C TYR A 177 16.25 10.60 -6.34
N LYS A 178 16.84 11.67 -5.79
CA LYS A 178 17.18 12.88 -6.59
C LYS A 178 18.26 12.55 -7.61
N LEU A 179 19.24 11.72 -7.20
CA LEU A 179 20.32 11.28 -8.08
C LEU A 179 19.94 10.05 -8.92
N ARG A 180 19.08 9.17 -8.41
CA ARG A 180 18.68 7.91 -9.05
C ARG A 180 17.17 7.70 -8.95
N PRO A 181 16.38 8.42 -9.74
CA PRO A 181 14.92 8.28 -9.73
C PRO A 181 14.48 6.85 -10.03
N LYS A 182 13.37 6.43 -9.43
CA LYS A 182 12.78 5.09 -9.61
C LYS A 182 11.35 5.18 -10.13
N GLU A 183 11.06 4.38 -11.12
CA GLU A 183 9.68 4.21 -11.60
C GLU A 183 8.89 3.32 -10.65
N TYR A 184 7.76 3.82 -10.18
CA TYR A 184 6.82 3.12 -9.31
C TYR A 184 5.40 3.35 -9.78
N CYS A 185 4.75 2.29 -10.25
CA CYS A 185 3.34 2.31 -10.68
C CYS A 185 3.00 3.43 -11.69
N GLY A 186 3.94 3.79 -12.58
CA GLY A 186 3.77 4.85 -13.58
C GLY A 186 3.97 6.27 -13.05
N MET A 187 4.43 6.42 -11.82
CA MET A 187 4.98 7.66 -11.28
C MET A 187 6.47 7.53 -11.03
N THR A 188 7.18 8.63 -10.94
CA THR A 188 8.60 8.65 -10.62
C THR A 188 8.80 9.06 -9.16
N ILE A 189 9.47 8.22 -8.37
CA ILE A 189 9.99 8.59 -7.05
C ILE A 189 11.31 9.32 -7.29
N ASN A 190 11.36 10.58 -6.90
CA ASN A 190 12.49 11.48 -7.14
C ASN A 190 12.96 12.21 -5.90
N ASP A 191 12.54 11.79 -4.72
CA ASP A 191 12.94 12.39 -3.45
C ASP A 191 12.94 11.36 -2.32
N ASN A 192 13.80 11.59 -1.32
CA ASN A 192 13.89 10.80 -0.10
C ASN A 192 14.26 11.72 1.06
N PRO A 193 13.36 11.90 2.05
CA PRO A 193 13.57 12.84 3.16
C PRO A 193 14.76 12.50 4.06
N HIS A 194 15.35 11.32 3.92
CA HIS A 194 16.60 10.95 4.59
C HIS A 194 17.76 11.89 4.21
N TYR A 195 17.77 12.40 2.96
CA TYR A 195 18.81 13.26 2.42
C TYR A 195 18.48 14.75 2.49
N ASP A 196 17.33 15.14 2.98
CA ASP A 196 16.99 16.55 3.19
C ASP A 196 17.70 17.08 4.45
N ASN A 197 18.44 18.16 4.31
CA ASN A 197 19.14 18.86 5.41
C ASN A 197 18.18 19.71 6.24
#